data_be9db7b6a45ebac13dee922d3c7649f7
#
_entry.id   be9db7b6a45ebac13dee922d3c7649f7
#
_cell.length_a   1.000
_cell.length_b   1.000
_cell.length_c   1.000
_cell.angle_alpha   90.00
_cell.angle_beta   90.00
_cell.angle_gamma   90.00
#
_symmetry.space_group_name_H-M   'P 1'
#
loop_
_entity.id
_entity.type
_entity.pdbx_description
1 polymer ?
#
loop_
_entity_poly.entity_id
_entity_poly.type
_entity_poly.pdbx_seq_one_letter_code
_entity_poly.pdbx_strand_id
1 'polypeptide(L)'
;MPLSKLNDEQHRAATAPLGYNLIIASAGTGKTSTIVARIAHLLESGTKPDKIMLLTFTNKASKEMIARLNRHFDKNITKNILAGTFHSIAYSLLRSWDTQIVLKPIGELKILLKSIYERRKFHYVSELKPFMSSSLYDIYSLFQNVSGGDFETYFCAKHPEQAVYAEIYADILREYEEEKRRFGYVDFNDLLLRLKAELAGRSVEFDEILVDEYQDTNALQGSLIEAFKSKSLFCVGDYDQSIYAFNGADISIIGSFGTRFANAQIYTLGKNYRSSRSILALANKVIENNQRLYPKELIVTRTGEFAQPQLLTFNESFEQYAHIAKFIVASGVSAENIAVIFRNNSSADGIELALREQGVPSVRKESVSFFDSLEVRAFCAMMALIINPKDIMAFMSLLEYSKGVG
;
A
#
# COMPACT_ATOMS: atom_id res chain seq x y z
N MET A 1 -2.51 -5.08 -30.49
CA MET A 1 -1.78 -3.98 -29.83
C MET A 1 -2.62 -3.46 -28.65
N PRO A 2 -2.04 -3.12 -27.50
CA PRO A 2 -2.80 -2.58 -26.35
C PRO A 2 -3.57 -1.30 -26.72
N LEU A 3 -3.01 -0.46 -27.58
CA LEU A 3 -3.63 0.82 -28.00
C LEU A 3 -4.92 0.66 -28.80
N SER A 4 -5.06 -0.39 -29.63
CA SER A 4 -6.23 -0.56 -30.51
C SER A 4 -7.53 -0.90 -29.78
N LYS A 5 -7.48 -1.24 -28.49
CA LYS A 5 -8.64 -1.60 -27.67
C LYS A 5 -9.08 -0.47 -26.73
N LEU A 6 -8.41 0.67 -26.78
CA LEU A 6 -8.71 1.81 -25.93
C LEU A 6 -9.85 2.65 -26.50
N ASN A 7 -10.61 3.26 -25.59
CA ASN A 7 -11.48 4.36 -26.00
C ASN A 7 -10.66 5.66 -26.20
N ASP A 8 -11.30 6.70 -26.73
CA ASP A 8 -10.62 7.97 -27.06
C ASP A 8 -9.96 8.64 -25.86
N GLU A 9 -10.58 8.56 -24.66
CA GLU A 9 -10.03 9.15 -23.42
C GLU A 9 -8.77 8.40 -23.00
N GLN A 10 -8.85 7.07 -22.95
CA GLN A 10 -7.74 6.18 -22.62
C GLN A 10 -6.61 6.30 -23.65
N HIS A 11 -6.96 6.39 -24.94
CA HIS A 11 -5.98 6.55 -26.02
C HIS A 11 -5.22 7.86 -25.87
N ARG A 12 -5.93 8.99 -25.70
CA ARG A 12 -5.31 10.31 -25.50
C ARG A 12 -4.39 10.30 -24.27
N ALA A 13 -4.82 9.70 -23.16
CA ALA A 13 -3.99 9.58 -21.96
C ALA A 13 -2.76 8.72 -22.21
N ALA A 14 -2.91 7.54 -22.82
CA ALA A 14 -1.81 6.61 -23.08
C ALA A 14 -0.78 7.15 -24.09
N THR A 15 -1.20 8.02 -25.02
CA THR A 15 -0.31 8.65 -26.03
C THR A 15 0.07 10.08 -25.69
N ALA A 16 -0.17 10.54 -24.45
CA ALA A 16 0.22 11.86 -23.99
C ALA A 16 1.71 12.14 -24.24
N PRO A 17 2.13 13.37 -24.55
CA PRO A 17 3.53 13.72 -24.67
C PRO A 17 4.29 13.47 -23.36
N LEU A 18 5.62 13.31 -23.45
CA LEU A 18 6.46 13.26 -22.25
C LEU A 18 6.31 14.56 -21.44
N GLY A 19 6.30 14.43 -20.13
CA GLY A 19 6.09 15.51 -19.19
C GLY A 19 5.33 15.05 -17.96
N TYR A 20 4.65 15.94 -17.28
CA TYR A 20 3.91 15.62 -16.06
C TYR A 20 2.44 15.37 -16.40
N ASN A 21 2.03 14.11 -16.35
CA ASN A 21 0.70 13.66 -16.74
C ASN A 21 -0.02 13.01 -15.55
N LEU A 22 -1.18 13.56 -15.18
CA LEU A 22 -2.07 12.99 -14.16
C LEU A 22 -3.34 12.47 -14.82
N ILE A 23 -3.66 11.21 -14.59
CA ILE A 23 -4.85 10.54 -15.09
C ILE A 23 -5.81 10.30 -13.94
N ILE A 24 -6.90 11.04 -13.90
CA ILE A 24 -7.99 10.86 -12.95
C ILE A 24 -8.91 9.78 -13.50
N ALA A 25 -8.91 8.61 -12.85
CA ALA A 25 -9.55 7.42 -13.39
C ALA A 25 -10.27 6.64 -12.30
N SER A 26 -11.59 6.73 -12.25
CA SER A 26 -12.41 6.02 -11.26
C SER A 26 -12.36 4.50 -11.40
N ALA A 27 -12.88 3.80 -10.39
CA ALA A 27 -13.00 2.34 -10.45
C ALA A 27 -13.72 1.89 -11.73
N GLY A 28 -13.13 0.91 -12.43
CA GLY A 28 -13.76 0.34 -13.62
C GLY A 28 -13.63 1.17 -14.90
N THR A 29 -12.87 2.26 -14.92
CA THR A 29 -12.62 3.09 -16.12
C THR A 29 -11.40 2.63 -16.94
N GLY A 30 -10.71 1.56 -16.50
CA GLY A 30 -9.59 0.99 -17.24
C GLY A 30 -8.22 1.57 -16.90
N LYS A 31 -8.00 2.03 -15.66
CA LYS A 31 -6.68 2.49 -15.15
C LYS A 31 -5.52 1.59 -15.62
N THR A 32 -5.58 0.31 -15.25
CA THR A 32 -4.54 -0.68 -15.59
C THR A 32 -4.32 -0.81 -17.10
N SER A 33 -5.40 -0.79 -17.90
CA SER A 33 -5.29 -0.87 -19.36
C SER A 33 -4.60 0.35 -19.95
N THR A 34 -4.85 1.53 -19.39
CA THR A 34 -4.22 2.79 -19.81
C THR A 34 -2.72 2.80 -19.47
N ILE A 35 -2.33 2.32 -18.27
CA ILE A 35 -0.91 2.20 -17.89
C ILE A 35 -0.18 1.21 -18.81
N VAL A 36 -0.76 0.03 -19.03
CA VAL A 36 -0.17 -0.99 -19.93
C VAL A 36 -0.02 -0.44 -21.35
N ALA A 37 -1.02 0.27 -21.85
CA ALA A 37 -0.97 0.90 -23.16
C ALA A 37 0.05 2.05 -23.22
N ARG A 38 0.23 2.82 -22.14
CA ARG A 38 1.29 3.84 -22.05
C ARG A 38 2.66 3.22 -22.18
N ILE A 39 2.96 2.15 -21.43
CA ILE A 39 4.24 1.45 -21.52
C ILE A 39 4.44 0.88 -22.94
N ALA A 40 3.39 0.31 -23.54
CA ALA A 40 3.47 -0.18 -24.92
C ALA A 40 3.82 0.94 -25.90
N HIS A 41 3.15 2.10 -25.77
CA HIS A 41 3.42 3.29 -26.58
C HIS A 41 4.88 3.77 -26.45
N LEU A 42 5.42 3.81 -25.23
CA LEU A 42 6.81 4.19 -24.97
C LEU A 42 7.79 3.22 -25.67
N LEU A 43 7.57 1.92 -25.54
CA LEU A 43 8.41 0.90 -26.17
C LEU A 43 8.34 0.99 -27.70
N GLU A 44 7.15 1.17 -28.28
CA GLU A 44 6.95 1.35 -29.73
C GLU A 44 7.57 2.66 -30.24
N SER A 45 7.64 3.69 -29.40
CA SER A 45 8.31 4.97 -29.70
C SER A 45 9.83 4.94 -29.50
N GLY A 46 10.40 3.76 -29.16
CA GLY A 46 11.84 3.56 -29.02
C GLY A 46 12.43 3.84 -27.65
N THR A 47 11.60 4.06 -26.61
CA THR A 47 12.08 4.18 -25.23
C THR A 47 12.68 2.84 -24.78
N LYS A 48 13.87 2.88 -24.19
CA LYS A 48 14.53 1.66 -23.69
C LYS A 48 13.80 1.13 -22.46
N PRO A 49 13.58 -0.19 -22.35
CA PRO A 49 12.86 -0.79 -21.23
C PRO A 49 13.45 -0.48 -19.84
N ASP A 50 14.78 -0.43 -19.73
CA ASP A 50 15.51 -0.08 -18.50
C ASP A 50 15.40 1.40 -18.12
N LYS A 51 14.82 2.23 -18.99
CA LYS A 51 14.49 3.65 -18.74
C LYS A 51 13.03 3.87 -18.36
N ILE A 52 12.27 2.80 -18.16
CA ILE A 52 10.87 2.84 -17.72
C ILE A 52 10.79 2.26 -16.31
N MET A 53 10.21 3.02 -15.39
CA MET A 53 9.87 2.53 -14.03
C MET A 53 8.36 2.49 -13.85
N LEU A 54 7.85 1.39 -13.30
CA LEU A 54 6.45 1.20 -12.93
C LEU A 54 6.32 0.97 -11.43
N LEU A 55 5.78 1.96 -10.73
CA LEU A 55 5.47 1.90 -9.30
C LEU A 55 4.00 1.52 -9.10
N THR A 56 3.75 0.51 -8.29
CA THR A 56 2.41 0.03 -7.97
C THR A 56 2.24 -0.16 -6.46
N PHE A 57 0.99 -0.17 -5.98
CA PHE A 57 0.71 -0.40 -4.57
C PHE A 57 0.98 -1.86 -4.13
N THR A 58 0.79 -2.84 -5.02
CA THR A 58 1.02 -4.26 -4.73
C THR A 58 1.91 -4.93 -5.77
N ASN A 59 2.75 -5.88 -5.33
CA ASN A 59 3.56 -6.69 -6.25
C ASN A 59 2.72 -7.52 -7.23
N LYS A 60 1.48 -7.85 -6.86
CA LYS A 60 0.54 -8.54 -7.74
C LYS A 60 0.14 -7.66 -8.92
N ALA A 61 -0.15 -6.37 -8.67
CA ALA A 61 -0.53 -5.43 -9.73
C ALA A 61 0.61 -5.24 -10.74
N SER A 62 1.86 -5.03 -10.29
CA SER A 62 2.99 -4.88 -11.19
C SER A 62 3.22 -6.15 -12.04
N LYS A 63 3.17 -7.33 -11.42
CA LYS A 63 3.29 -8.61 -12.13
C LYS A 63 2.20 -8.80 -13.18
N GLU A 64 0.95 -8.43 -12.86
CA GLU A 64 -0.17 -8.51 -13.81
C GLU A 64 0.02 -7.56 -14.99
N MET A 65 0.45 -6.33 -14.75
CA MET A 65 0.71 -5.35 -15.82
C MET A 65 1.82 -5.84 -16.76
N ILE A 66 2.94 -6.33 -16.21
CA ILE A 66 4.01 -6.93 -17.01
C ILE A 66 3.53 -8.18 -17.77
N ALA A 67 2.71 -9.04 -17.15
CA ALA A 67 2.14 -10.19 -17.82
C ALA A 67 1.21 -9.82 -19.00
N ARG A 68 0.49 -8.69 -18.90
CA ARG A 68 -0.32 -8.14 -20.00
C ARG A 68 0.57 -7.61 -21.14
N LEU A 69 1.68 -6.95 -20.82
CA LEU A 69 2.68 -6.52 -21.82
C LEU A 69 3.32 -7.70 -22.55
N ASN A 70 3.61 -8.80 -21.84
CA ASN A 70 4.20 -10.03 -22.40
C ASN A 70 3.33 -10.72 -23.48
N ARG A 71 2.05 -10.31 -23.61
CA ARG A 71 1.19 -10.79 -24.71
C ARG A 71 1.50 -10.09 -26.04
N HIS A 72 2.25 -8.99 -26.01
CA HIS A 72 2.52 -8.12 -27.17
C HIS A 72 4.00 -7.89 -27.41
N PHE A 73 4.84 -8.03 -26.41
CA PHE A 73 6.29 -7.84 -26.46
C PHE A 73 7.03 -9.08 -25.95
N ASP A 74 8.24 -9.28 -26.44
CA ASP A 74 9.12 -10.34 -25.95
C ASP A 74 9.38 -10.14 -24.42
N LYS A 75 9.33 -11.25 -23.68
CA LYS A 75 9.65 -11.26 -22.24
C LYS A 75 11.06 -10.77 -21.95
N ASN A 76 12.01 -10.93 -22.88
CA ASN A 76 13.37 -10.40 -22.74
C ASN A 76 13.42 -8.88 -22.78
N ILE A 77 12.44 -8.23 -23.39
CA ILE A 77 12.29 -6.77 -23.38
C ILE A 77 11.65 -6.33 -22.05
N THR A 78 10.50 -6.89 -21.75
CA THR A 78 9.68 -6.45 -20.59
C THR A 78 10.31 -6.73 -19.23
N LYS A 79 11.17 -7.76 -19.11
CA LYS A 79 11.91 -8.05 -17.87
C LYS A 79 12.87 -6.94 -17.43
N ASN A 80 13.27 -6.09 -18.36
CA ASN A 80 14.19 -4.97 -18.09
C ASN A 80 13.44 -3.71 -17.60
N ILE A 81 12.11 -3.71 -17.66
CA ILE A 81 11.30 -2.64 -17.03
C ILE A 81 11.42 -2.79 -15.52
N LEU A 82 11.78 -1.71 -14.82
CA LEU A 82 11.84 -1.71 -13.37
C LEU A 82 10.42 -1.59 -12.80
N ALA A 83 9.78 -2.72 -12.48
CA ALA A 83 8.40 -2.77 -12.05
C ALA A 83 8.24 -3.40 -10.66
N GLY A 84 7.51 -2.74 -9.77
CA GLY A 84 7.26 -3.24 -8.40
C GLY A 84 6.60 -2.22 -7.50
N THR A 85 6.56 -2.55 -6.20
CA THR A 85 6.17 -1.58 -5.17
C THR A 85 7.36 -0.69 -4.80
N PHE A 86 7.10 0.46 -4.17
CA PHE A 86 8.17 1.34 -3.67
C PHE A 86 9.23 0.57 -2.88
N HIS A 87 8.80 -0.28 -1.94
CA HIS A 87 9.70 -1.08 -1.11
C HIS A 87 10.48 -2.13 -1.89
N SER A 88 9.83 -2.83 -2.83
CA SER A 88 10.52 -3.86 -3.63
C SER A 88 11.56 -3.25 -4.57
N ILE A 89 11.27 -2.08 -5.15
CA ILE A 89 12.21 -1.34 -5.99
C ILE A 89 13.36 -0.78 -5.13
N ALA A 90 13.04 -0.20 -3.97
CA ALA A 90 14.06 0.29 -3.04
C ALA A 90 15.03 -0.82 -2.61
N TYR A 91 14.48 -1.97 -2.21
CA TYR A 91 15.28 -3.14 -1.85
C TYR A 91 16.17 -3.62 -3.00
N SER A 92 15.60 -3.71 -4.22
CA SER A 92 16.35 -4.16 -5.41
C SER A 92 17.49 -3.21 -5.76
N LEU A 93 17.24 -1.90 -5.78
CA LEU A 93 18.26 -0.90 -6.11
C LEU A 93 19.37 -0.87 -5.05
N LEU A 94 19.02 -0.80 -3.78
CA LEU A 94 20.00 -0.81 -2.68
C LEU A 94 20.86 -2.07 -2.72
N ARG A 95 20.28 -3.25 -2.95
CA ARG A 95 21.01 -4.50 -3.11
C ARG A 95 21.94 -4.49 -4.32
N SER A 96 21.54 -3.88 -5.43
CA SER A 96 22.37 -3.77 -6.62
C SER A 96 23.58 -2.85 -6.44
N TRP A 97 23.55 -1.98 -5.44
CA TRP A 97 24.64 -1.07 -5.06
C TRP A 97 25.53 -1.63 -3.95
N ASP A 98 25.46 -2.92 -3.70
CA ASP A 98 26.24 -3.64 -2.67
C ASP A 98 25.98 -3.17 -1.23
N THR A 99 24.81 -2.59 -0.99
CA THR A 99 24.42 -2.13 0.34
C THR A 99 24.01 -3.32 1.21
N GLN A 100 24.66 -3.52 2.33
CA GLN A 100 24.28 -4.54 3.30
C GLN A 100 22.92 -4.18 3.92
N ILE A 101 21.93 -5.04 3.74
CA ILE A 101 20.56 -4.86 4.23
C ILE A 101 20.12 -6.14 4.93
N VAL A 102 19.78 -6.02 6.20
CA VAL A 102 19.10 -7.07 6.97
C VAL A 102 17.67 -6.60 7.25
N LEU A 103 16.77 -6.90 6.30
CA LEU A 103 15.36 -6.55 6.45
C LEU A 103 14.75 -7.41 7.56
N LYS A 104 14.19 -6.76 8.58
CA LYS A 104 13.56 -7.40 9.72
C LYS A 104 12.04 -7.24 9.67
N PRO A 105 11.27 -8.30 10.02
CA PRO A 105 9.82 -8.19 10.20
C PRO A 105 9.46 -7.18 11.29
N ILE A 106 8.34 -6.49 11.12
CA ILE A 106 7.83 -5.49 12.08
C ILE A 106 7.70 -6.10 13.50
N GLY A 107 7.27 -7.36 13.60
CA GLY A 107 7.15 -8.04 14.90
C GLY A 107 8.47 -8.11 15.67
N GLU A 108 9.58 -8.44 14.99
CA GLU A 108 10.91 -8.47 15.62
C GLU A 108 11.37 -7.07 16.04
N LEU A 109 11.13 -6.07 15.21
CA LEU A 109 11.51 -4.69 15.51
C LEU A 109 10.69 -4.08 16.66
N LYS A 110 9.41 -4.46 16.78
CA LYS A 110 8.58 -4.12 17.96
C LYS A 110 9.14 -4.73 19.24
N ILE A 111 9.72 -5.96 19.19
CA ILE A 111 10.40 -6.58 20.34
C ILE A 111 11.64 -5.78 20.71
N LEU A 112 12.45 -5.37 19.74
CA LEU A 112 13.63 -4.53 19.99
C LEU A 112 13.22 -3.22 20.68
N LEU A 113 12.24 -2.51 20.13
CA LEU A 113 11.74 -1.27 20.74
C LEU A 113 11.19 -1.51 22.15
N LYS A 114 10.44 -2.61 22.35
CA LYS A 114 9.92 -3.00 23.67
C LYS A 114 11.03 -3.17 24.69
N SER A 115 12.12 -3.85 24.34
CA SER A 115 13.26 -4.07 25.24
C SER A 115 13.94 -2.77 25.67
N ILE A 116 13.98 -1.76 24.80
CA ILE A 116 14.50 -0.43 25.11
C ILE A 116 13.53 0.33 25.99
N TYR A 117 12.24 0.29 25.61
CA TYR A 117 11.16 0.96 26.33
C TYR A 117 11.05 0.50 27.79
N GLU A 118 11.12 -0.80 28.07
CA GLU A 118 10.99 -1.37 29.41
C GLU A 118 12.14 -1.04 30.35
N ARG A 119 13.31 -0.68 29.79
CA ARG A 119 14.47 -0.18 30.59
C ARG A 119 14.29 1.26 31.07
N ARG A 120 13.31 2.01 30.53
CA ARG A 120 13.08 3.41 30.89
C ARG A 120 12.14 3.51 32.08
N LYS A 121 12.45 4.49 32.97
CA LYS A 121 11.59 4.83 34.11
C LYS A 121 10.71 6.01 33.71
N PHE A 122 9.42 5.77 33.56
CA PHE A 122 8.45 6.82 33.32
C PHE A 122 8.03 7.46 34.64
N HIS A 123 8.10 8.78 34.72
CA HIS A 123 7.47 9.53 35.80
C HIS A 123 6.00 9.72 35.42
N TYR A 124 5.12 8.98 36.06
CA TYR A 124 3.67 9.12 35.83
C TYR A 124 3.21 10.50 36.29
N VAL A 125 2.62 11.26 35.39
CA VAL A 125 2.00 12.54 35.68
C VAL A 125 0.52 12.28 35.90
N SER A 126 0.03 12.44 37.13
CA SER A 126 -1.39 12.40 37.59
C SER A 126 -2.32 11.58 36.67
N GLU A 127 -2.36 10.26 36.84
CA GLU A 127 -3.27 9.31 36.19
C GLU A 127 -3.07 9.11 34.68
N LEU A 128 -2.24 9.89 34.00
CA LEU A 128 -1.93 9.74 32.59
C LEU A 128 -0.94 8.56 32.39
N LYS A 129 -1.42 7.50 31.75
CA LYS A 129 -0.56 6.36 31.39
C LYS A 129 0.17 6.62 30.07
N PRO A 130 1.49 6.36 30.00
CA PRO A 130 2.22 6.43 28.72
C PRO A 130 1.70 5.40 27.72
N PHE A 131 1.87 5.67 26.43
CA PHE A 131 1.57 4.69 25.38
C PHE A 131 2.41 3.43 25.56
N MET A 132 1.87 2.28 25.17
CA MET A 132 2.64 1.05 25.11
C MET A 132 3.69 1.14 23.99
N SER A 133 4.76 0.38 24.11
CA SER A 133 5.84 0.31 23.10
C SER A 133 5.35 0.00 21.69
N SER A 134 4.34 -0.85 21.55
CA SER A 134 3.74 -1.16 20.25
C SER A 134 3.05 0.04 19.61
N SER A 135 2.33 0.84 20.41
CA SER A 135 1.68 2.07 19.94
C SER A 135 2.73 3.13 19.58
N LEU A 136 3.80 3.25 20.38
CA LEU A 136 4.92 4.14 20.06
C LEU A 136 5.59 3.77 18.74
N TYR A 137 5.78 2.46 18.47
CA TYR A 137 6.29 2.00 17.19
C TYR A 137 5.40 2.43 16.02
N ASP A 138 4.08 2.24 16.15
CA ASP A 138 3.12 2.57 15.10
C ASP A 138 3.09 4.09 14.82
N ILE A 139 3.14 4.93 15.87
CA ILE A 139 3.24 6.39 15.76
C ILE A 139 4.56 6.79 15.09
N TYR A 140 5.68 6.16 15.46
CA TYR A 140 6.97 6.43 14.85
C TYR A 140 7.01 6.05 13.37
N SER A 141 6.45 4.90 13.01
CA SER A 141 6.33 4.48 11.62
C SER A 141 5.52 5.48 10.78
N LEU A 142 4.43 6.03 11.34
CA LEU A 142 3.67 7.09 10.66
C LEU A 142 4.47 8.39 10.54
N PHE A 143 5.21 8.77 11.57
CA PHE A 143 6.10 9.94 11.52
C PHE A 143 7.12 9.83 10.38
N GLN A 144 7.76 8.68 10.21
CA GLN A 144 8.72 8.45 9.12
C GLN A 144 8.11 8.64 7.72
N ASN A 145 6.79 8.45 7.57
CA ASN A 145 6.06 8.66 6.31
C ASN A 145 5.76 10.13 6.01
N VAL A 146 5.99 11.04 6.96
CA VAL A 146 5.79 12.49 6.79
C VAL A 146 7.10 13.13 6.34
N SER A 147 7.05 14.11 5.46
CA SER A 147 8.24 14.84 5.03
C SER A 147 8.60 15.97 5.99
N GLY A 148 9.70 15.81 6.70
CA GLY A 148 10.35 16.88 7.47
C GLY A 148 9.85 17.04 8.92
N GLY A 149 10.67 17.72 9.72
CA GLY A 149 10.42 17.98 11.13
C GLY A 149 11.11 17.00 12.08
N ASP A 150 10.99 17.27 13.38
CA ASP A 150 11.43 16.38 14.44
C ASP A 150 10.24 15.62 15.02
N PHE A 151 10.56 14.49 15.68
CA PHE A 151 9.52 13.61 16.23
C PHE A 151 8.74 14.28 17.37
N GLU A 152 9.37 15.07 18.21
CA GLU A 152 8.71 15.70 19.36
C GLU A 152 7.63 16.68 18.91
N THR A 153 7.95 17.54 17.95
CA THR A 153 6.99 18.48 17.34
C THR A 153 5.83 17.74 16.70
N TYR A 154 6.13 16.69 15.91
CA TYR A 154 5.08 15.86 15.30
C TYR A 154 4.19 15.19 16.35
N PHE A 155 4.82 14.59 17.39
CA PHE A 155 4.12 13.87 18.43
C PHE A 155 3.20 14.81 19.25
N CYS A 156 3.70 15.95 19.69
CA CYS A 156 2.90 16.95 20.42
C CYS A 156 1.72 17.48 19.61
N ALA A 157 1.89 17.64 18.31
CA ALA A 157 0.80 18.08 17.42
C ALA A 157 -0.29 17.01 17.24
N LYS A 158 0.08 15.72 17.22
CA LYS A 158 -0.85 14.59 17.01
C LYS A 158 -1.46 14.06 18.32
N HIS A 159 -0.72 14.15 19.41
CA HIS A 159 -1.05 13.61 20.72
C HIS A 159 -0.81 14.64 21.84
N PRO A 160 -1.52 15.80 21.80
CA PRO A 160 -1.29 16.88 22.77
C PRO A 160 -1.53 16.43 24.22
N GLU A 161 -2.42 15.45 24.45
CA GLU A 161 -2.68 14.86 25.76
C GLU A 161 -1.51 14.07 26.31
N GLN A 162 -0.59 13.62 25.47
CA GLN A 162 0.60 12.84 25.82
C GLN A 162 1.91 13.65 25.70
N ALA A 163 1.81 14.97 25.44
CA ALA A 163 2.98 15.82 25.15
C ALA A 163 4.06 15.79 26.26
N VAL A 164 3.65 15.53 27.50
CA VAL A 164 4.57 15.39 28.66
C VAL A 164 5.59 14.25 28.48
N TYR A 165 5.28 13.27 27.63
CA TYR A 165 6.15 12.13 27.36
C TYR A 165 6.95 12.27 26.05
N ALA A 166 6.80 13.37 25.31
CA ALA A 166 7.42 13.54 24.00
C ALA A 166 8.94 13.37 24.02
N GLU A 167 9.62 14.02 24.98
CA GLU A 167 11.07 13.95 25.12
C GLU A 167 11.55 12.52 25.42
N ILE A 168 10.94 11.82 26.37
CA ILE A 168 11.34 10.45 26.71
C ILE A 168 11.04 9.47 25.53
N TYR A 169 9.97 9.68 24.77
CA TYR A 169 9.70 8.90 23.57
C TYR A 169 10.73 9.16 22.48
N ALA A 170 11.15 10.42 22.27
CA ALA A 170 12.20 10.77 21.34
C ALA A 170 13.54 10.12 21.72
N ASP A 171 13.88 10.09 23.01
CA ASP A 171 15.08 9.42 23.51
C ASP A 171 15.05 7.90 23.29
N ILE A 172 13.89 7.26 23.54
CA ILE A 172 13.69 5.83 23.29
C ILE A 172 13.88 5.52 21.81
N LEU A 173 13.28 6.34 20.92
CA LEU A 173 13.38 6.16 19.49
C LEU A 173 14.80 6.41 18.96
N ARG A 174 15.54 7.35 19.54
CA ARG A 174 16.95 7.58 19.21
C ARG A 174 17.81 6.36 19.53
N GLU A 175 17.65 5.79 20.73
CA GLU A 175 18.35 4.55 21.13
C GLU A 175 17.94 3.38 20.21
N TYR A 176 16.65 3.29 19.86
CA TYR A 176 16.16 2.28 18.94
C TYR A 176 16.82 2.36 17.55
N GLU A 177 16.96 3.56 16.99
CA GLU A 177 17.65 3.77 15.72
C GLU A 177 19.16 3.48 15.81
N GLU A 178 19.79 3.74 16.96
CA GLU A 178 21.18 3.39 17.20
C GLU A 178 21.38 1.88 17.24
N GLU A 179 20.52 1.15 17.94
CA GLU A 179 20.58 -0.33 17.98
C GLU A 179 20.28 -0.94 16.61
N LYS A 180 19.29 -0.44 15.86
CA LYS A 180 19.07 -0.88 14.48
C LYS A 180 20.32 -0.71 13.61
N ARG A 181 20.96 0.45 13.69
CA ARG A 181 22.23 0.73 12.95
C ARG A 181 23.36 -0.19 13.37
N ARG A 182 23.50 -0.43 14.66
CA ARG A 182 24.53 -1.33 15.21
C ARG A 182 24.43 -2.76 14.68
N PHE A 183 23.19 -3.26 14.51
CA PHE A 183 22.92 -4.61 13.98
C PHE A 183 22.74 -4.65 12.47
N GLY A 184 22.73 -3.52 11.78
CA GLY A 184 22.44 -3.43 10.35
C GLY A 184 20.97 -3.73 10.00
N TYR A 185 20.06 -3.66 10.98
CA TYR A 185 18.64 -3.91 10.77
C TYR A 185 17.96 -2.76 10.06
N VAL A 186 17.01 -3.09 9.20
CA VAL A 186 16.16 -2.12 8.50
C VAL A 186 14.72 -2.61 8.52
N ASP A 187 13.80 -1.67 8.60
CA ASP A 187 12.38 -1.89 8.31
C ASP A 187 12.02 -1.40 6.90
N PHE A 188 10.73 -1.45 6.58
CA PHE A 188 10.24 -1.01 5.27
C PHE A 188 10.43 0.50 5.05
N ASN A 189 10.23 1.34 6.07
CA ASN A 189 10.44 2.78 5.96
C ASN A 189 11.91 3.11 5.76
N ASP A 190 12.80 2.40 6.48
CA ASP A 190 14.25 2.56 6.31
C ASP A 190 14.71 2.30 4.88
N LEU A 191 14.10 1.34 4.18
CA LEU A 191 14.43 1.10 2.77
C LEU A 191 14.20 2.34 1.92
N LEU A 192 13.06 3.03 2.13
CA LEU A 192 12.73 4.24 1.37
C LEU A 192 13.62 5.41 1.76
N LEU A 193 13.87 5.59 3.06
CA LEU A 193 14.75 6.64 3.58
C LEU A 193 16.20 6.46 3.10
N ARG A 194 16.73 5.24 3.16
CA ARG A 194 18.08 4.91 2.65
C ARG A 194 18.15 5.11 1.14
N LEU A 195 17.17 4.64 0.38
CA LEU A 195 17.14 4.87 -1.06
C LEU A 195 17.17 6.35 -1.39
N LYS A 196 16.35 7.16 -0.69
CA LYS A 196 16.32 8.61 -0.88
C LYS A 196 17.68 9.26 -0.60
N ALA A 197 18.37 8.84 0.47
CA ALA A 197 19.69 9.33 0.81
C ALA A 197 20.75 8.95 -0.25
N GLU A 198 20.73 7.70 -0.74
CA GLU A 198 21.65 7.23 -1.79
C GLU A 198 21.41 7.95 -3.12
N LEU A 199 20.16 8.25 -3.48
CA LEU A 199 19.83 9.00 -4.69
C LEU A 199 20.38 10.44 -4.69
N ALA A 200 20.64 11.04 -3.54
CA ALA A 200 21.27 12.36 -3.45
C ALA A 200 22.71 12.36 -4.01
N GLY A 201 23.42 11.22 -3.90
CA GLY A 201 24.80 11.05 -4.40
C GLY A 201 24.90 10.28 -5.72
N ARG A 202 23.79 9.74 -6.25
CA ARG A 202 23.76 8.91 -7.46
C ARG A 202 22.83 9.48 -8.52
N SER A 203 23.21 9.34 -9.78
CA SER A 203 22.33 9.68 -10.89
C SER A 203 21.64 8.41 -11.41
N VAL A 204 20.38 8.22 -11.01
CA VAL A 204 19.53 7.16 -11.55
C VAL A 204 18.45 7.86 -12.39
N GLU A 205 18.50 7.65 -13.71
CA GLU A 205 17.71 8.40 -14.68
C GLU A 205 16.71 7.48 -15.40
N PHE A 206 15.47 7.92 -15.46
CA PHE A 206 14.40 7.29 -16.22
C PHE A 206 13.87 8.23 -17.29
N ASP A 207 13.45 7.67 -18.42
CA ASP A 207 12.71 8.45 -19.42
C ASP A 207 11.29 8.69 -18.93
N GLU A 208 10.69 7.69 -18.25
CA GLU A 208 9.38 7.86 -17.60
C GLU A 208 9.21 7.01 -16.35
N ILE A 209 8.61 7.61 -15.33
CA ILE A 209 8.13 6.94 -14.13
C ILE A 209 6.60 6.90 -14.19
N LEU A 210 6.02 5.69 -14.14
CA LEU A 210 4.58 5.49 -14.05
C LEU A 210 4.22 5.10 -12.61
N VAL A 211 3.17 5.73 -12.07
CA VAL A 211 2.68 5.49 -10.71
C VAL A 211 1.21 5.12 -10.75
N ASP A 212 0.89 3.90 -10.30
CA ASP A 212 -0.50 3.45 -10.12
C ASP A 212 -0.99 3.75 -8.70
N GLU A 213 -2.29 3.96 -8.55
CA GLU A 213 -2.97 4.33 -7.29
C GLU A 213 -2.29 5.53 -6.59
N TYR A 214 -2.02 6.59 -7.36
CA TYR A 214 -1.26 7.76 -6.91
C TYR A 214 -1.89 8.48 -5.71
N GLN A 215 -3.21 8.35 -5.49
CA GLN A 215 -3.92 8.89 -4.32
C GLN A 215 -3.52 8.23 -2.99
N ASP A 216 -2.89 7.05 -3.04
CA ASP A 216 -2.46 6.31 -1.84
C ASP A 216 -0.97 6.56 -1.50
N THR A 217 -0.35 7.49 -2.21
CA THR A 217 1.05 7.89 -1.99
C THR A 217 1.18 8.72 -0.71
N ASN A 218 2.17 8.41 0.13
CA ASN A 218 2.52 9.23 1.29
C ASN A 218 3.63 10.25 0.95
N ALA A 219 3.93 11.17 1.87
CA ALA A 219 4.89 12.24 1.62
C ALA A 219 6.32 11.71 1.37
N LEU A 220 6.75 10.64 2.09
CA LEU A 220 8.05 10.01 1.85
C LEU A 220 8.13 9.42 0.44
N GLN A 221 7.10 8.70 -0.01
CA GLN A 221 7.02 8.13 -1.35
C GLN A 221 6.97 9.21 -2.43
N GLY A 222 6.19 10.28 -2.20
CA GLY A 222 6.16 11.46 -3.09
C GLY A 222 7.53 12.09 -3.25
N SER A 223 8.26 12.30 -2.14
CA SER A 223 9.62 12.86 -2.16
C SER A 223 10.63 11.91 -2.83
N LEU A 224 10.41 10.60 -2.76
CA LEU A 224 11.25 9.61 -3.42
C LEU A 224 11.04 9.63 -4.94
N ILE A 225 9.79 9.77 -5.42
CA ILE A 225 9.50 9.95 -6.85
C ILE A 225 10.28 11.16 -7.40
N GLU A 226 10.32 12.26 -6.65
CA GLU A 226 11.05 13.47 -7.05
C GLU A 226 12.58 13.33 -6.98
N ALA A 227 13.08 12.47 -6.06
CA ALA A 227 14.50 12.19 -5.95
C ALA A 227 15.04 11.40 -7.15
N PHE A 228 14.19 10.63 -7.83
CA PHE A 228 14.56 10.03 -9.12
C PHE A 228 14.57 11.09 -10.21
N LYS A 229 15.62 11.12 -11.03
CA LYS A 229 15.67 11.97 -12.20
C LYS A 229 14.86 11.33 -13.32
N SER A 230 13.70 11.92 -13.62
CA SER A 230 12.87 11.46 -14.74
C SER A 230 12.53 12.62 -15.69
N LYS A 231 12.45 12.32 -16.99
CA LYS A 231 12.00 13.28 -18.01
C LYS A 231 10.48 13.41 -18.01
N SER A 232 9.79 12.38 -17.57
CA SER A 232 8.34 12.29 -17.57
C SER A 232 7.82 11.55 -16.35
N LEU A 233 6.67 11.99 -15.83
CA LEU A 233 5.94 11.36 -14.74
C LEU A 233 4.50 11.13 -15.19
N PHE A 234 4.04 9.88 -15.14
CA PHE A 234 2.70 9.46 -15.53
C PHE A 234 1.98 8.85 -14.32
N CYS A 235 1.16 9.64 -13.64
CA CYS A 235 0.44 9.23 -12.45
C CYS A 235 -1.00 8.87 -12.78
N VAL A 236 -1.48 7.74 -12.27
CA VAL A 236 -2.88 7.31 -12.40
C VAL A 236 -3.46 7.14 -11.01
N GLY A 237 -4.62 7.75 -10.77
CA GLY A 237 -5.24 7.68 -9.46
C GLY A 237 -6.72 8.08 -9.46
N ASP A 238 -7.34 7.81 -8.31
CA ASP A 238 -8.72 8.22 -8.03
C ASP A 238 -8.82 8.73 -6.59
N TYR A 239 -8.88 10.03 -6.40
CA TYR A 239 -8.98 10.62 -5.06
C TYR A 239 -10.24 10.19 -4.29
N ASP A 240 -11.32 9.77 -4.97
CA ASP A 240 -12.52 9.21 -4.31
C ASP A 240 -12.24 7.82 -3.71
N GLN A 241 -11.12 7.16 -4.07
CA GLN A 241 -10.68 5.87 -3.56
C GLN A 241 -9.54 5.98 -2.55
N SER A 242 -9.16 7.17 -2.08
CA SER A 242 -8.14 7.35 -1.05
C SER A 242 -8.66 6.90 0.32
N ILE A 243 -8.38 5.66 0.68
CA ILE A 243 -8.82 5.03 1.93
C ILE A 243 -7.65 4.62 2.84
N TYR A 244 -6.42 4.95 2.48
CA TYR A 244 -5.20 4.56 3.21
C TYR A 244 -4.58 5.71 4.03
N ALA A 245 -5.36 6.73 4.38
CA ALA A 245 -4.89 7.84 5.23
C ALA A 245 -4.37 7.35 6.60
N PHE A 246 -4.92 6.27 7.14
CA PHE A 246 -4.45 5.64 8.38
C PHE A 246 -3.03 5.02 8.25
N ASN A 247 -2.55 4.76 7.03
CA ASN A 247 -1.19 4.33 6.72
C ASN A 247 -0.29 5.49 6.25
N GLY A 248 -0.74 6.73 6.41
CA GLY A 248 0.02 7.93 6.06
C GLY A 248 -0.15 8.41 4.61
N ALA A 249 -1.08 7.82 3.84
CA ALA A 249 -1.41 8.36 2.51
C ALA A 249 -1.92 9.80 2.63
N ASP A 250 -1.45 10.67 1.72
CA ASP A 250 -1.77 12.09 1.71
C ASP A 250 -2.46 12.48 0.39
N ILE A 251 -3.76 12.68 0.47
CA ILE A 251 -4.59 13.05 -0.68
C ILE A 251 -4.18 14.41 -1.28
N SER A 252 -3.48 15.27 -0.52
CA SER A 252 -2.98 16.54 -1.03
C SER A 252 -1.96 16.37 -2.15
N ILE A 253 -1.27 15.23 -2.19
CA ILE A 253 -0.28 14.90 -3.22
C ILE A 253 -0.92 14.82 -4.61
N ILE A 254 -2.03 14.09 -4.74
CA ILE A 254 -2.78 14.06 -6.01
C ILE A 254 -3.49 15.38 -6.26
N GLY A 255 -4.02 16.04 -5.21
CA GLY A 255 -4.72 17.31 -5.32
C GLY A 255 -3.84 18.47 -5.77
N SER A 256 -2.59 18.50 -5.35
CA SER A 256 -1.62 19.55 -5.70
C SER A 256 -0.83 19.27 -6.98
N PHE A 257 -1.07 18.17 -7.70
CA PHE A 257 -0.27 17.78 -8.86
C PHE A 257 -0.13 18.90 -9.89
N GLY A 258 -1.25 19.55 -10.25
CA GLY A 258 -1.25 20.63 -11.25
C GLY A 258 -0.53 21.91 -10.81
N THR A 259 -0.41 22.15 -9.52
CA THR A 259 0.33 23.31 -8.96
C THR A 259 1.79 22.97 -8.66
N ARG A 260 2.07 21.72 -8.32
CA ARG A 260 3.41 21.22 -7.98
C ARG A 260 4.29 21.03 -9.22
N PHE A 261 3.71 20.60 -10.32
CA PHE A 261 4.43 20.35 -11.57
C PHE A 261 4.04 21.37 -12.63
N ALA A 262 5.02 22.16 -13.08
CA ALA A 262 4.79 23.14 -14.15
C ALA A 262 4.38 22.44 -15.46
N ASN A 263 3.38 22.98 -16.15
CA ASN A 263 2.83 22.43 -17.40
C ASN A 263 2.22 21.04 -17.27
N ALA A 264 1.79 20.65 -16.06
CA ALA A 264 1.11 19.38 -15.86
C ALA A 264 -0.16 19.28 -16.72
N GLN A 265 -0.35 18.10 -17.34
CA GLN A 265 -1.55 17.77 -18.10
C GLN A 265 -2.43 16.84 -17.26
N ILE A 266 -3.72 17.13 -17.19
CA ILE A 266 -4.68 16.34 -16.43
C ILE A 266 -5.69 15.73 -17.39
N TYR A 267 -5.79 14.40 -17.37
CA TYR A 267 -6.72 13.60 -18.17
C TYR A 267 -7.76 12.97 -17.27
N THR A 268 -8.99 12.91 -17.73
CA THR A 268 -10.07 12.23 -16.99
C THR A 268 -10.61 11.05 -17.81
N LEU A 269 -10.74 9.89 -17.16
CA LEU A 269 -11.40 8.72 -17.74
C LEU A 269 -12.81 8.60 -17.18
N GLY A 270 -13.82 8.91 -18.00
CA GLY A 270 -15.23 8.94 -17.57
C GLY A 270 -16.01 7.66 -17.84
N LYS A 271 -15.61 6.84 -18.83
CA LYS A 271 -16.38 5.64 -19.22
C LYS A 271 -16.13 4.46 -18.27
N ASN A 272 -17.18 4.05 -17.54
CA ASN A 272 -17.15 2.92 -16.62
C ASN A 272 -17.61 1.63 -17.30
N TYR A 273 -16.74 0.61 -17.27
CA TYR A 273 -16.98 -0.71 -17.89
C TYR A 273 -17.28 -1.82 -16.87
N ARG A 274 -17.19 -1.52 -15.58
CA ARG A 274 -17.31 -2.51 -14.49
C ARG A 274 -18.73 -2.60 -13.94
N SER A 275 -19.29 -1.46 -13.57
CA SER A 275 -20.47 -1.39 -12.71
C SER A 275 -21.74 -1.06 -13.50
N SER A 276 -22.88 -1.56 -13.02
CA SER A 276 -24.20 -1.17 -13.52
C SER A 276 -24.55 0.25 -13.09
N ARG A 277 -25.58 0.82 -13.73
CA ARG A 277 -26.10 2.16 -13.40
C ARG A 277 -26.51 2.28 -11.92
N SER A 278 -27.19 1.27 -11.38
CA SER A 278 -27.67 1.27 -9.99
C SER A 278 -26.54 1.28 -8.98
N ILE A 279 -25.44 0.54 -9.24
CA ILE A 279 -24.24 0.52 -8.39
C ILE A 279 -23.55 1.88 -8.43
N LEU A 280 -23.36 2.46 -9.62
CA LEU A 280 -22.73 3.78 -9.74
C LEU A 280 -23.58 4.90 -9.13
N ALA A 281 -24.91 4.84 -9.26
CA ALA A 281 -25.79 5.80 -8.62
C ALA A 281 -25.64 5.79 -7.10
N LEU A 282 -25.59 4.59 -6.48
CA LEU A 282 -25.35 4.45 -5.05
C LEU A 282 -23.97 4.98 -4.64
N ALA A 283 -22.91 4.60 -5.36
CA ALA A 283 -21.57 5.04 -5.10
C ALA A 283 -21.42 6.58 -5.21
N ASN A 284 -21.98 7.18 -6.26
CA ASN A 284 -21.99 8.63 -6.44
C ASN A 284 -22.70 9.34 -5.28
N LYS A 285 -23.84 8.81 -4.82
CA LYS A 285 -24.58 9.39 -3.69
C LYS A 285 -23.77 9.37 -2.38
N VAL A 286 -22.93 8.36 -2.17
CA VAL A 286 -22.02 8.31 -1.02
C VAL A 286 -20.94 9.38 -1.17
N ILE A 287 -20.37 9.51 -2.36
CA ILE A 287 -19.25 10.45 -2.63
C ILE A 287 -19.71 11.91 -2.68
N GLU A 288 -20.96 12.21 -2.96
CA GLU A 288 -21.51 13.59 -2.95
C GLU A 288 -21.28 14.33 -1.62
N ASN A 289 -21.09 13.60 -0.53
CA ASN A 289 -20.78 14.18 0.77
C ASN A 289 -19.31 14.68 0.87
N ASN A 290 -18.45 14.36 -0.09
CA ASN A 290 -17.04 14.75 -0.11
C ASN A 290 -16.81 15.92 -1.06
N GLN A 291 -15.87 16.79 -0.70
CA GLN A 291 -15.41 17.87 -1.58
C GLN A 291 -14.64 17.26 -2.77
N ARG A 292 -15.07 17.53 -3.99
CA ARG A 292 -14.42 17.03 -5.20
C ARG A 292 -13.31 17.96 -5.66
N LEU A 293 -12.09 17.45 -5.75
CA LEU A 293 -10.92 18.20 -6.23
C LEU A 293 -10.95 18.38 -7.76
N TYR A 294 -11.37 17.33 -8.49
CA TYR A 294 -11.50 17.34 -9.94
C TYR A 294 -12.91 16.94 -10.34
N PRO A 295 -13.64 17.75 -11.15
CA PRO A 295 -14.93 17.36 -11.68
C PRO A 295 -14.79 16.11 -12.55
N LYS A 296 -15.61 15.10 -12.30
CA LYS A 296 -15.70 13.91 -13.14
C LYS A 296 -17.13 13.42 -13.22
N GLU A 297 -17.54 13.04 -14.40
CA GLU A 297 -18.82 12.40 -14.66
C GLU A 297 -18.55 10.98 -15.15
N LEU A 298 -19.21 9.99 -14.54
CA LEU A 298 -19.05 8.59 -14.91
C LEU A 298 -20.16 8.17 -15.85
N ILE A 299 -19.79 7.79 -17.06
CA ILE A 299 -20.69 7.28 -18.09
C ILE A 299 -20.72 5.76 -17.99
N VAL A 300 -21.89 5.20 -17.69
CA VAL A 300 -22.10 3.76 -17.66
C VAL A 300 -22.10 3.18 -19.07
N THR A 301 -21.23 2.24 -19.34
CA THR A 301 -21.16 1.57 -20.66
C THR A 301 -21.91 0.23 -20.67
N ARG A 302 -22.15 -0.37 -19.50
CA ARG A 302 -22.87 -1.64 -19.40
C ARG A 302 -24.35 -1.42 -19.66
N THR A 303 -24.90 -2.16 -20.64
CA THR A 303 -26.32 -2.20 -20.98
C THR A 303 -26.94 -3.48 -20.42
N GLY A 304 -28.28 -3.45 -20.17
CA GLY A 304 -29.04 -4.58 -19.65
C GLY A 304 -29.71 -4.28 -18.31
N GLU A 305 -30.51 -5.22 -17.86
CA GLU A 305 -31.14 -5.20 -16.54
C GLU A 305 -30.20 -5.82 -15.51
N PHE A 306 -30.00 -5.13 -14.39
CA PHE A 306 -29.15 -5.57 -13.30
C PHE A 306 -29.92 -5.44 -11.98
N ALA A 307 -29.60 -6.35 -11.05
CA ALA A 307 -30.15 -6.28 -9.70
C ALA A 307 -29.80 -4.94 -9.02
N GLN A 308 -30.74 -4.42 -8.25
CA GLN A 308 -30.55 -3.21 -7.47
C GLN A 308 -29.73 -3.53 -6.21
N PRO A 309 -28.84 -2.63 -5.75
CA PRO A 309 -28.25 -2.73 -4.44
C PRO A 309 -29.30 -2.80 -3.34
N GLN A 310 -29.11 -3.69 -2.37
CA GLN A 310 -29.99 -3.87 -1.22
C GLN A 310 -29.27 -3.50 0.07
N LEU A 311 -29.96 -2.85 1.00
CA LEU A 311 -29.49 -2.59 2.35
C LEU A 311 -30.28 -3.48 3.30
N LEU A 312 -29.56 -4.34 4.03
CA LEU A 312 -30.13 -5.24 5.02
C LEU A 312 -29.54 -4.89 6.39
N THR A 313 -30.37 -4.89 7.42
CA THR A 313 -29.97 -4.64 8.80
C THR A 313 -30.30 -5.86 9.67
N PHE A 314 -29.44 -6.16 10.62
CA PHE A 314 -29.56 -7.28 11.54
C PHE A 314 -29.34 -6.78 12.97
N ASN A 315 -30.00 -7.40 13.93
CA ASN A 315 -29.79 -7.09 15.35
C ASN A 315 -28.50 -7.73 15.88
N GLU A 316 -28.18 -8.93 15.38
CA GLU A 316 -27.03 -9.73 15.83
C GLU A 316 -26.10 -10.08 14.66
N SER A 317 -24.79 -10.08 14.95
CA SER A 317 -23.79 -10.42 13.92
C SER A 317 -23.96 -11.84 13.38
N PHE A 318 -24.33 -12.80 14.20
CA PHE A 318 -24.48 -14.19 13.75
C PHE A 318 -25.68 -14.33 12.77
N GLU A 319 -26.76 -13.56 12.95
CA GLU A 319 -27.89 -13.52 12.02
C GLU A 319 -27.46 -13.00 10.64
N GLN A 320 -26.61 -11.95 10.65
CA GLN A 320 -25.99 -11.41 9.44
C GLN A 320 -25.16 -12.48 8.72
N TYR A 321 -24.30 -13.19 9.44
CA TYR A 321 -23.44 -14.23 8.85
C TYR A 321 -24.25 -15.39 8.28
N ALA A 322 -25.24 -15.88 9.02
CA ALA A 322 -26.15 -16.92 8.57
C ALA A 322 -26.95 -16.49 7.33
N HIS A 323 -27.41 -15.23 7.29
CA HIS A 323 -28.12 -14.68 6.13
C HIS A 323 -27.21 -14.62 4.89
N ILE A 324 -25.97 -14.13 5.04
CA ILE A 324 -24.99 -14.08 3.94
C ILE A 324 -24.79 -15.47 3.34
N ALA A 325 -24.56 -16.50 4.19
CA ALA A 325 -24.34 -17.86 3.73
C ALA A 325 -25.57 -18.42 3.00
N LYS A 326 -26.78 -18.27 3.55
CA LYS A 326 -28.03 -18.69 2.91
C LYS A 326 -28.30 -17.96 1.59
N PHE A 327 -28.03 -16.65 1.55
CA PHE A 327 -28.19 -15.85 0.36
C PHE A 327 -27.26 -16.31 -0.77
N ILE A 328 -26.00 -16.63 -0.44
CA ILE A 328 -25.03 -17.16 -1.40
C ILE A 328 -25.52 -18.47 -1.99
N VAL A 329 -25.97 -19.41 -1.16
CA VAL A 329 -26.52 -20.70 -1.61
C VAL A 329 -27.73 -20.48 -2.51
N ALA A 330 -28.68 -19.62 -2.09
CA ALA A 330 -29.91 -19.36 -2.83
C ALA A 330 -29.68 -18.60 -4.15
N SER A 331 -28.57 -17.88 -4.29
CA SER A 331 -28.27 -17.08 -5.49
C SER A 331 -28.04 -17.92 -6.75
N GLY A 332 -27.64 -19.20 -6.60
CA GLY A 332 -27.25 -20.06 -7.71
C GLY A 332 -25.99 -19.61 -8.47
N VAL A 333 -25.32 -18.56 -8.00
CA VAL A 333 -24.09 -18.04 -8.61
C VAL A 333 -22.91 -18.90 -8.14
N SER A 334 -22.02 -19.26 -9.07
CA SER A 334 -20.80 -19.99 -8.71
C SER A 334 -19.97 -19.21 -7.67
N ALA A 335 -19.52 -19.90 -6.62
CA ALA A 335 -18.83 -19.30 -5.48
C ALA A 335 -17.60 -18.47 -5.89
N GLU A 336 -16.90 -18.85 -6.95
CA GLU A 336 -15.76 -18.12 -7.50
C GLU A 336 -16.09 -16.71 -8.04
N ASN A 337 -17.38 -16.46 -8.31
CA ASN A 337 -17.89 -15.17 -8.81
C ASN A 337 -18.52 -14.31 -7.70
N ILE A 338 -18.43 -14.77 -6.44
CA ILE A 338 -18.97 -14.05 -5.28
C ILE A 338 -17.81 -13.58 -4.39
N ALA A 339 -17.91 -12.34 -3.94
CA ALA A 339 -16.99 -11.80 -2.95
C ALA A 339 -17.78 -11.23 -1.76
N VAL A 340 -17.35 -11.57 -0.55
CA VAL A 340 -17.84 -10.96 0.69
C VAL A 340 -16.78 -10.02 1.20
N ILE A 341 -17.11 -8.73 1.33
CA ILE A 341 -16.21 -7.68 1.80
C ILE A 341 -16.60 -7.32 3.24
N PHE A 342 -15.62 -7.26 4.12
CA PHE A 342 -15.81 -6.96 5.54
C PHE A 342 -14.78 -5.93 6.01
N ARG A 343 -15.09 -5.23 7.11
CA ARG A 343 -14.21 -4.19 7.67
C ARG A 343 -13.16 -4.76 8.61
N ASN A 344 -13.51 -5.74 9.42
CA ASN A 344 -12.67 -6.31 10.47
C ASN A 344 -12.45 -7.81 10.27
N ASN A 345 -11.25 -8.30 10.57
CA ASN A 345 -10.91 -9.71 10.45
C ASN A 345 -11.78 -10.62 11.33
N SER A 346 -12.23 -10.14 12.50
CA SER A 346 -13.16 -10.87 13.36
C SER A 346 -14.50 -11.21 12.69
N SER A 347 -14.99 -10.34 11.78
CA SER A 347 -16.19 -10.63 11.00
C SER A 347 -15.97 -11.78 10.01
N ALA A 348 -14.75 -11.93 9.49
CA ALA A 348 -14.44 -13.00 8.56
C ALA A 348 -14.59 -14.38 9.20
N ASP A 349 -14.18 -14.53 10.46
CA ASP A 349 -14.24 -15.83 11.16
C ASP A 349 -15.68 -16.32 11.27
N GLY A 350 -16.62 -15.43 11.62
CA GLY A 350 -18.06 -15.74 11.67
C GLY A 350 -18.67 -16.04 10.30
N ILE A 351 -18.26 -15.30 9.27
CA ILE A 351 -18.73 -15.53 7.89
C ILE A 351 -18.21 -16.87 7.36
N GLU A 352 -16.93 -17.20 7.57
CA GLU A 352 -16.32 -18.47 7.15
C GLU A 352 -17.00 -19.66 7.84
N LEU A 353 -17.30 -19.53 9.15
CA LEU A 353 -18.03 -20.56 9.88
C LEU A 353 -19.42 -20.81 9.27
N ALA A 354 -20.19 -19.74 9.05
CA ALA A 354 -21.53 -19.83 8.48
C ALA A 354 -21.54 -20.41 7.04
N LEU A 355 -20.54 -20.06 6.21
CA LEU A 355 -20.35 -20.64 4.88
C LEU A 355 -20.01 -22.13 4.94
N ARG A 356 -19.13 -22.53 5.87
CA ARG A 356 -18.76 -23.94 6.08
C ARG A 356 -19.99 -24.79 6.51
N GLU A 357 -20.83 -24.26 7.39
CA GLU A 357 -22.10 -24.93 7.79
C GLU A 357 -23.05 -25.15 6.62
N GLN A 358 -23.01 -24.30 5.61
CA GLN A 358 -23.79 -24.45 4.37
C GLN A 358 -23.06 -25.23 3.27
N GLY A 359 -21.87 -25.78 3.55
CA GLY A 359 -21.06 -26.51 2.56
C GLY A 359 -20.47 -25.62 1.45
N VAL A 360 -20.39 -24.30 1.63
CA VAL A 360 -19.85 -23.37 0.64
C VAL A 360 -18.35 -23.22 0.85
N PRO A 361 -17.49 -23.58 -0.12
CA PRO A 361 -16.06 -23.34 -0.02
C PRO A 361 -15.75 -21.85 -0.07
N SER A 362 -14.86 -21.38 0.78
CA SER A 362 -14.43 -19.99 0.82
C SER A 362 -12.91 -19.89 0.91
N VAL A 363 -12.37 -18.80 0.36
CA VAL A 363 -10.94 -18.47 0.44
C VAL A 363 -10.83 -17.07 0.98
N ARG A 364 -10.19 -16.92 2.13
CA ARG A 364 -9.87 -15.61 2.71
C ARG A 364 -8.64 -15.03 2.01
N LYS A 365 -8.80 -13.87 1.45
CA LYS A 365 -7.70 -13.11 0.88
C LYS A 365 -7.01 -12.35 2.01
N GLU A 366 -5.68 -12.43 2.09
CA GLU A 366 -4.88 -11.78 3.14
C GLU A 366 -5.15 -12.33 4.56
N SER A 367 -5.47 -13.61 4.67
CA SER A 367 -5.42 -14.29 5.97
C SER A 367 -4.00 -14.15 6.55
N VAL A 368 -3.90 -14.04 7.87
CA VAL A 368 -2.61 -14.17 8.58
C VAL A 368 -1.92 -15.39 8.01
N SER A 369 -0.72 -15.20 7.46
CA SER A 369 0.02 -16.29 6.86
C SER A 369 0.23 -17.39 7.91
N PHE A 370 0.19 -18.66 7.52
CA PHE A 370 0.60 -19.75 8.40
C PHE A 370 1.95 -19.46 9.09
N PHE A 371 2.86 -18.78 8.36
CA PHE A 371 4.17 -18.39 8.87
C PHE A 371 4.13 -17.23 9.90
N ASP A 372 3.00 -16.54 10.02
CA ASP A 372 2.82 -15.46 11.01
C ASP A 372 2.20 -15.98 12.32
N SER A 373 1.77 -17.25 12.37
CA SER A 373 1.33 -17.86 13.62
C SER A 373 2.46 -17.92 14.64
N LEU A 374 2.13 -17.76 15.92
CA LEU A 374 3.11 -17.66 16.99
C LEU A 374 4.02 -18.89 17.05
N GLU A 375 3.44 -20.07 16.86
CA GLU A 375 4.13 -21.36 16.88
C GLU A 375 5.13 -21.50 15.74
N VAL A 376 4.72 -21.12 14.52
CA VAL A 376 5.58 -21.20 13.35
C VAL A 376 6.69 -20.16 13.42
N ARG A 377 6.41 -18.96 13.93
CA ARG A 377 7.45 -17.94 14.17
C ARG A 377 8.48 -18.41 15.19
N ALA A 378 8.04 -19.03 16.28
CA ALA A 378 8.95 -19.60 17.28
C ALA A 378 9.81 -20.72 16.69
N PHE A 379 9.22 -21.60 15.86
CA PHE A 379 9.97 -22.63 15.15
C PHE A 379 10.99 -22.03 14.17
N CYS A 380 10.60 -21.04 13.38
CA CYS A 380 11.51 -20.34 12.46
C CYS A 380 12.65 -19.62 13.22
N ALA A 381 12.35 -19.02 14.37
CA ALA A 381 13.35 -18.40 15.24
C ALA A 381 14.36 -19.43 15.78
N MET A 382 13.89 -20.62 16.19
CA MET A 382 14.76 -21.71 16.59
C MET A 382 15.69 -22.16 15.46
N MET A 383 15.16 -22.31 14.23
CA MET A 383 15.95 -22.66 13.05
C MET A 383 16.98 -21.58 12.71
N ALA A 384 16.60 -20.31 12.84
CA ALA A 384 17.51 -19.17 12.62
C ALA A 384 18.68 -19.19 13.63
N LEU A 385 18.43 -19.53 14.89
CA LEU A 385 19.47 -19.65 15.92
C LEU A 385 20.42 -20.82 15.67
N ILE A 386 19.95 -21.91 15.08
CA ILE A 386 20.82 -23.03 14.67
C ILE A 386 21.81 -22.56 13.59
N ILE A 387 21.35 -21.74 12.64
CA ILE A 387 22.15 -21.21 11.54
C ILE A 387 23.07 -20.09 12.04
N ASN A 388 22.55 -19.19 12.86
CA ASN A 388 23.29 -18.07 13.44
C ASN A 388 23.00 -17.94 14.95
N PRO A 389 23.83 -18.57 15.82
CA PRO A 389 23.65 -18.50 17.28
C PRO A 389 23.74 -17.08 17.87
N LYS A 390 24.18 -16.09 17.09
CA LYS A 390 24.28 -14.68 17.51
C LYS A 390 23.08 -13.83 17.07
N ASP A 391 22.04 -14.45 16.48
CA ASP A 391 20.83 -13.72 16.11
C ASP A 391 19.98 -13.42 17.34
N ILE A 392 20.24 -12.26 17.94
CA ILE A 392 19.56 -11.77 19.15
C ILE A 392 18.04 -11.67 18.92
N MET A 393 17.60 -11.29 17.72
CA MET A 393 16.18 -11.14 17.45
C MET A 393 15.44 -12.48 17.40
N ALA A 394 16.07 -13.48 16.79
CA ALA A 394 15.54 -14.85 16.83
C ALA A 394 15.50 -15.38 18.26
N PHE A 395 16.52 -15.10 19.08
CA PHE A 395 16.52 -15.47 20.48
C PHE A 395 15.40 -14.80 21.28
N MET A 396 15.21 -13.49 21.14
CA MET A 396 14.13 -12.75 21.80
C MET A 396 12.74 -13.24 21.36
N SER A 397 12.53 -13.52 20.08
CA SER A 397 11.28 -14.07 19.57
C SER A 397 10.96 -15.44 20.14
N LEU A 398 11.99 -16.28 20.37
CA LEU A 398 11.82 -17.59 21.01
C LEU A 398 11.48 -17.45 22.49
N LEU A 399 12.09 -16.49 23.20
CA LEU A 399 11.78 -16.21 24.61
C LEU A 399 10.35 -15.70 24.79
N GLU A 400 9.85 -14.84 23.88
CA GLU A 400 8.43 -14.41 23.94
C GLU A 400 7.43 -15.56 23.83
N TYR A 401 7.78 -16.61 23.09
CA TYR A 401 6.94 -17.82 23.00
C TYR A 401 6.98 -18.64 24.28
N SER A 402 8.06 -18.59 25.03
CA SER A 402 8.29 -19.41 26.23
C SER A 402 7.52 -18.81 27.41
N LYS A 403 6.47 -19.53 27.89
CA LYS A 403 5.71 -19.10 29.07
C LYS A 403 6.60 -19.03 30.31
N GLY A 404 6.54 -17.91 31.04
CA GLY A 404 7.28 -17.70 32.29
C GLY A 404 8.69 -17.14 32.13
N VAL A 405 9.09 -16.76 30.93
CA VAL A 405 10.30 -16.00 30.64
C VAL A 405 9.85 -14.63 30.17
N GLY A 406 9.74 -13.67 31.09
CA GLY A 406 9.31 -12.29 30.82
C GLY A 406 9.83 -11.35 31.86
#